data_4beb64b064a6815eaba6636cb8eabf63
#
_entry.id   4beb64b064a6815eaba6636cb8eabf63
#
_cell.length_a   1.000
_cell.length_b   1.000
_cell.length_c   1.000
_cell.angle_alpha   90.00
_cell.angle_beta   90.00
_cell.angle_gamma   90.00
#
_symmetry.space_group_name_H-M   'P 1'
#
loop_
_entity.id
_entity.type
_entity.pdbx_description
1 polymer ?
#
loop_
_entity_poly.entity_id
_entity_poly.type
_entity_poly.pdbx_seq_one_letter_code
_entity_poly.pdbx_strand_id
1 'polypeptide(L)'
;MISRETRIMIRHQVNQGESKAIVARRLGVSRQTVYNHLGKSEQLTGEQSTRASKLDPYKNYVSQRLERFDLPATVLLREINQQGYAGGITIRKDFVRPLKYEKVRTLTRRFETEPGRQAQVDWGECGTITFEGVRRKLYVFVFVLGFSRMLFAKFTTSTKRPVFHRCLQEAFAELGIPEELVIDNMKQAVEAHTADGVKYAAEFLDFCEHHDVVPAATPPYWPRAKGKVERGVGYLKRSFLEGRSFTDLDDLNRQLAHWLDTVANVRVHGTTARVPVESYRAEQSALRQFESVPHFDTRPSELRKVHTDSHIRFENVFYSVDPSAVGHSVVVKSGGEAIGDLIEVYGADRLVGVCIDAFPNRPAGSLPLSTSERSGS
;
A
#
# COMPACT_ATOMS: atom_id res chain seq x y z
N MET A 1 -3.30 44.16 12.31
CA MET A 1 -4.40 43.33 12.88
C MET A 1 -4.51 43.69 14.35
N ILE A 2 -5.70 44.04 14.90
CA ILE A 2 -5.83 44.37 16.34
C ILE A 2 -5.89 43.11 17.21
N SER A 3 -5.42 43.21 18.47
CA SER A 3 -5.40 42.08 19.40
C SER A 3 -6.81 41.58 19.76
N ARG A 4 -6.91 40.35 20.31
CA ARG A 4 -8.17 39.80 20.80
C ARG A 4 -8.79 40.63 21.95
N GLU A 5 -7.91 41.14 22.82
CA GLU A 5 -8.29 42.01 23.94
C GLU A 5 -8.87 43.33 23.46
N THR A 6 -8.24 44.01 22.49
CA THR A 6 -8.76 45.23 21.89
C THR A 6 -10.14 45.04 21.27
N ARG A 7 -10.43 43.88 20.68
CA ARG A 7 -11.74 43.54 20.11
C ARG A 7 -12.82 43.43 21.20
N ILE A 8 -12.48 42.80 22.31
CA ILE A 8 -13.39 42.65 23.46
C ILE A 8 -13.70 44.02 24.09
N MET A 9 -12.68 44.88 24.27
CA MET A 9 -12.83 46.23 24.82
C MET A 9 -13.69 47.12 23.92
N ILE A 10 -13.53 47.07 22.59
CA ILE A 10 -14.38 47.78 21.63
C ILE A 10 -15.84 47.45 21.86
N ARG A 11 -16.19 46.16 21.95
CA ARG A 11 -17.58 45.72 22.15
C ARG A 11 -18.13 46.17 23.54
N HIS A 12 -17.33 45.95 24.55
CA HIS A 12 -17.73 46.27 25.93
C HIS A 12 -18.04 47.76 26.11
N GLN A 13 -17.16 48.65 25.68
CA GLN A 13 -17.28 50.09 25.85
C GLN A 13 -18.43 50.70 24.99
N VAL A 14 -18.61 50.19 23.77
CA VAL A 14 -19.72 50.63 22.91
C VAL A 14 -21.08 50.15 23.47
N ASN A 15 -21.14 48.94 24.03
CA ASN A 15 -22.38 48.42 24.67
C ASN A 15 -22.72 49.16 25.97
N GLN A 16 -21.73 49.81 26.63
CA GLN A 16 -21.93 50.70 27.75
C GLN A 16 -22.41 52.12 27.35
N GLY A 17 -22.63 52.35 26.06
CA GLY A 17 -23.13 53.63 25.54
C GLY A 17 -22.05 54.64 25.17
N GLU A 18 -20.76 54.28 25.24
CA GLU A 18 -19.71 55.18 24.80
C GLU A 18 -19.73 55.40 23.28
N SER A 19 -19.47 56.63 22.85
CA SER A 19 -19.45 56.91 21.42
C SER A 19 -18.28 56.23 20.73
N LYS A 20 -18.51 55.67 19.55
CA LYS A 20 -17.50 54.96 18.74
C LYS A 20 -16.24 55.81 18.49
N ALA A 21 -16.37 57.15 18.49
CA ALA A 21 -15.24 58.07 18.31
C ALA A 21 -14.33 58.13 19.56
N ILE A 22 -14.95 58.08 20.78
CA ILE A 22 -14.22 58.10 22.04
C ILE A 22 -13.51 56.74 22.22
N VAL A 23 -14.19 55.63 21.93
CA VAL A 23 -13.63 54.27 21.99
C VAL A 23 -12.44 54.11 21.03
N ALA A 24 -12.53 54.63 19.81
CA ALA A 24 -11.46 54.62 18.85
C ALA A 24 -10.21 55.40 19.33
N ARG A 25 -10.42 56.57 19.94
CA ARG A 25 -9.31 57.41 20.47
C ARG A 25 -8.65 56.75 21.68
N ARG A 26 -9.46 56.21 22.61
CA ARG A 26 -8.96 55.56 23.83
C ARG A 26 -8.16 54.29 23.56
N LEU A 27 -8.57 53.47 22.58
CA LEU A 27 -7.91 52.23 22.23
C LEU A 27 -6.83 52.36 21.14
N GLY A 28 -6.55 53.59 20.69
CA GLY A 28 -5.51 53.85 19.65
C GLY A 28 -5.82 53.23 18.29
N VAL A 29 -7.10 53.05 17.97
CA VAL A 29 -7.51 52.44 16.69
C VAL A 29 -8.28 53.41 15.80
N SER A 30 -8.36 53.18 14.49
CA SER A 30 -9.16 54.03 13.60
C SER A 30 -10.64 53.82 13.87
N ARG A 31 -11.47 54.90 13.65
CA ARG A 31 -12.94 54.77 13.72
C ARG A 31 -13.45 53.66 12.80
N GLN A 32 -12.87 53.55 11.61
CA GLN A 32 -13.25 52.47 10.66
C GLN A 32 -12.98 51.10 11.23
N THR A 33 -11.92 50.88 12.02
CA THR A 33 -11.63 49.64 12.73
C THR A 33 -12.72 49.30 13.75
N VAL A 34 -13.21 50.32 14.51
CA VAL A 34 -14.33 50.15 15.46
C VAL A 34 -15.61 49.74 14.72
N TYR A 35 -15.96 50.44 13.63
CA TYR A 35 -17.13 50.10 12.80
C TYR A 35 -17.03 48.69 12.20
N ASN A 36 -15.88 48.32 11.65
CA ASN A 36 -15.69 46.99 11.06
C ASN A 36 -15.81 45.84 12.07
N HIS A 37 -15.50 46.10 13.36
CA HIS A 37 -15.63 45.06 14.40
C HIS A 37 -17.01 45.03 15.04
N LEU A 38 -17.75 46.10 15.04
CA LEU A 38 -19.16 46.14 15.50
C LEU A 38 -20.12 45.62 14.42
N GLY A 39 -19.92 46.02 13.16
CA GLY A 39 -20.76 45.57 12.04
C GLY A 39 -20.68 44.08 11.71
N LYS A 40 -19.62 43.38 12.10
CA LYS A 40 -19.51 41.92 11.93
C LYS A 40 -20.36 41.11 12.92
N SER A 41 -20.92 41.75 13.98
CA SER A 41 -21.78 41.12 14.98
C SER A 41 -23.26 41.13 14.57
N GLU A 42 -23.68 42.08 13.78
CA GLU A 42 -25.11 42.20 13.34
C GLU A 42 -25.39 41.42 12.04
N GLN A 43 -24.35 40.96 11.32
CA GLN A 43 -24.51 40.18 10.08
C GLN A 43 -24.72 38.67 10.29
N LEU A 44 -24.83 38.19 11.54
CA LEU A 44 -25.14 36.79 11.79
C LEU A 44 -26.64 36.46 11.73
N THR A 45 -27.51 37.47 11.54
CA THR A 45 -28.97 37.30 11.40
C THR A 45 -29.57 38.01 10.17
N GLY A 46 -28.74 38.58 9.30
CA GLY A 46 -29.21 39.14 8.04
C GLY A 46 -29.40 38.04 7.02
N GLU A 47 -30.62 37.82 6.54
CA GLU A 47 -30.91 37.09 5.31
C GLU A 47 -30.00 37.63 4.21
N GLN A 48 -29.07 36.80 3.77
CA GLN A 48 -28.25 37.12 2.59
C GLN A 48 -29.23 37.22 1.41
N SER A 49 -29.45 38.43 0.91
CA SER A 49 -30.11 38.66 -0.36
C SER A 49 -29.30 37.88 -1.43
N THR A 50 -29.74 36.66 -1.70
CA THR A 50 -29.16 35.77 -2.67
C THR A 50 -29.48 36.29 -4.07
N ARG A 51 -28.54 37.00 -4.68
CA ARG A 51 -28.60 37.23 -6.14
C ARG A 51 -28.74 35.86 -6.80
N ALA A 52 -29.76 35.71 -7.66
CA ALA A 52 -29.99 34.46 -8.37
C ALA A 52 -28.67 34.01 -9.08
N SER A 53 -28.23 32.83 -8.75
CA SER A 53 -27.01 32.26 -9.32
C SER A 53 -27.32 31.57 -10.66
N LYS A 54 -26.46 31.71 -11.65
CA LYS A 54 -26.58 30.95 -12.90
C LYS A 54 -26.60 29.44 -12.67
N LEU A 55 -26.19 28.96 -11.50
CA LEU A 55 -26.19 27.57 -11.11
C LEU A 55 -27.57 27.12 -10.55
N ASP A 56 -28.41 28.01 -10.08
CA ASP A 56 -29.65 27.68 -9.38
C ASP A 56 -30.57 26.68 -10.13
N PRO A 57 -30.77 26.80 -11.44
CA PRO A 57 -31.54 25.81 -12.20
C PRO A 57 -30.97 24.41 -12.20
N TYR A 58 -29.65 24.27 -12.00
CA TYR A 58 -28.93 23.01 -12.09
C TYR A 58 -28.59 22.39 -10.72
N LYS A 59 -28.83 23.10 -9.61
CA LYS A 59 -28.48 22.63 -8.26
C LYS A 59 -29.13 21.29 -7.93
N ASN A 60 -30.41 21.14 -8.27
CA ASN A 60 -31.15 19.92 -7.99
C ASN A 60 -30.59 18.72 -8.76
N TYR A 61 -30.28 18.91 -10.02
CA TYR A 61 -29.62 17.90 -10.85
C TYR A 61 -28.26 17.50 -10.27
N VAL A 62 -27.43 18.49 -9.90
CA VAL A 62 -26.09 18.22 -9.31
C VAL A 62 -26.20 17.47 -8.00
N SER A 63 -27.17 17.82 -7.14
CA SER A 63 -27.41 17.13 -5.86
C SER A 63 -27.81 15.67 -6.07
N GLN A 64 -28.77 15.39 -6.95
CA GLN A 64 -29.22 14.03 -7.26
C GLN A 64 -28.09 13.17 -7.86
N ARG A 65 -27.23 13.77 -8.70
CA ARG A 65 -26.08 13.06 -9.27
C ARG A 65 -25.04 12.71 -8.19
N LEU A 66 -24.81 13.64 -7.23
CA LEU A 66 -23.90 13.41 -6.11
C LEU A 66 -24.43 12.43 -5.07
N GLU A 67 -25.75 12.29 -4.93
CA GLU A 67 -26.35 11.27 -4.06
C GLU A 67 -26.04 9.84 -4.57
N ARG A 68 -26.11 9.66 -5.88
CA ARG A 68 -25.94 8.33 -6.51
C ARG A 68 -24.47 7.98 -6.80
N PHE A 69 -23.65 8.99 -7.15
CA PHE A 69 -22.29 8.78 -7.62
C PHE A 69 -21.33 9.80 -6.99
N ASP A 70 -20.11 9.40 -6.66
CA ASP A 70 -19.03 10.31 -6.24
C ASP A 70 -18.30 10.92 -7.45
N LEU A 71 -19.01 11.77 -8.18
CA LEU A 71 -18.50 12.37 -9.41
C LEU A 71 -17.52 13.52 -9.14
N PRO A 72 -16.40 13.60 -9.89
CA PRO A 72 -15.57 14.79 -9.90
C PRO A 72 -16.35 16.03 -10.33
N ALA A 73 -16.02 17.17 -9.73
CA ALA A 73 -16.67 18.43 -10.07
C ALA A 73 -16.52 18.82 -11.56
N THR A 74 -15.50 18.30 -12.26
CA THR A 74 -15.31 18.50 -13.72
C THR A 74 -16.30 17.72 -14.57
N VAL A 75 -16.70 16.53 -14.14
CA VAL A 75 -17.73 15.73 -14.81
C VAL A 75 -19.09 16.41 -14.71
N LEU A 76 -19.48 16.82 -13.51
CA LEU A 76 -20.72 17.57 -13.28
C LEU A 76 -20.80 18.87 -14.10
N LEU A 77 -19.66 19.58 -14.27
CA LEU A 77 -19.61 20.76 -15.13
C LEU A 77 -19.91 20.41 -16.59
N ARG A 78 -19.29 19.35 -17.09
CA ARG A 78 -19.53 18.91 -18.48
C ARG A 78 -20.99 18.53 -18.69
N GLU A 79 -21.62 17.83 -17.73
CA GLU A 79 -23.03 17.44 -17.80
C GLU A 79 -23.96 18.65 -17.80
N ILE A 80 -23.76 19.64 -16.89
CA ILE A 80 -24.64 20.82 -16.85
C ILE A 80 -24.36 21.82 -17.99
N ASN A 81 -23.14 21.87 -18.55
CA ASN A 81 -22.87 22.66 -19.74
C ASN A 81 -23.64 22.14 -20.98
N GLN A 82 -23.78 20.83 -21.09
CA GLN A 82 -24.64 20.21 -22.13
C GLN A 82 -26.12 20.57 -21.97
N GLN A 83 -26.54 20.96 -20.75
CA GLN A 83 -27.89 21.42 -20.43
C GLN A 83 -28.03 22.96 -20.51
N GLY A 84 -26.99 23.66 -21.02
CA GLY A 84 -27.04 25.11 -21.26
C GLY A 84 -26.40 25.98 -20.15
N TYR A 85 -25.70 25.37 -19.17
CA TYR A 85 -24.99 26.15 -18.15
C TYR A 85 -23.79 26.90 -18.76
N ALA A 86 -23.76 28.24 -18.64
CA ALA A 86 -22.69 29.10 -19.14
C ALA A 86 -21.89 29.80 -18.01
N GLY A 87 -21.76 29.16 -16.86
CA GLY A 87 -21.03 29.69 -15.70
C GLY A 87 -19.65 29.04 -15.52
N GLY A 88 -18.82 29.71 -14.70
CA GLY A 88 -17.45 29.25 -14.41
C GLY A 88 -17.36 28.09 -13.42
N ILE A 89 -16.18 27.44 -13.39
CA ILE A 89 -15.89 26.27 -12.52
C ILE A 89 -15.91 26.62 -11.02
N THR A 90 -15.63 27.87 -10.66
CA THR A 90 -15.52 28.33 -9.25
C THR A 90 -16.85 28.24 -8.52
N ILE A 91 -17.93 28.77 -9.13
CA ILE A 91 -19.28 28.74 -8.51
C ILE A 91 -19.73 27.32 -8.21
N ARG A 92 -19.42 26.40 -9.10
CA ARG A 92 -19.71 24.99 -8.92
C ARG A 92 -18.87 24.33 -7.84
N LYS A 93 -17.55 24.65 -7.75
CA LYS A 93 -16.68 24.16 -6.67
C LYS A 93 -17.24 24.58 -5.31
N ASP A 94 -17.72 25.80 -5.19
CA ASP A 94 -18.28 26.34 -3.95
C ASP A 94 -19.58 25.65 -3.57
N PHE A 95 -20.41 25.23 -4.54
CA PHE A 95 -21.63 24.46 -4.30
C PHE A 95 -21.36 22.96 -4.05
N VAL A 96 -20.52 22.33 -4.86
CA VAL A 96 -20.23 20.89 -4.74
C VAL A 96 -19.40 20.56 -3.51
N ARG A 97 -18.51 21.47 -3.09
CA ARG A 97 -17.62 21.26 -1.94
C ARG A 97 -18.37 21.03 -0.63
N PRO A 98 -19.36 21.84 -0.21
CA PRO A 98 -20.15 21.58 0.98
C PRO A 98 -20.90 20.24 0.93
N LEU A 99 -21.55 19.93 -0.21
CA LEU A 99 -22.31 18.68 -0.39
C LEU A 99 -21.40 17.43 -0.25
N LYS A 100 -20.18 17.49 -0.80
CA LYS A 100 -19.18 16.43 -0.59
C LYS A 100 -18.68 16.37 0.86
N TYR A 101 -18.55 17.52 1.54
CA TYR A 101 -18.16 17.57 2.94
C TYR A 101 -19.26 17.01 3.86
N GLU A 102 -20.53 17.20 3.56
CA GLU A 102 -21.65 16.57 4.30
C GLU A 102 -21.63 15.05 4.13
N LYS A 103 -21.38 14.54 2.93
CA LYS A 103 -21.21 13.10 2.68
C LYS A 103 -20.01 12.50 3.43
N VAL A 104 -18.92 13.26 3.57
CA VAL A 104 -17.70 12.84 4.32
C VAL A 104 -17.92 12.90 5.83
N ARG A 105 -18.90 13.64 6.33
CA ARG A 105 -19.33 13.65 7.75
C ARG A 105 -20.14 12.41 8.16
N THR A 106 -20.48 11.51 7.25
CA THR A 106 -20.89 10.16 7.66
C THR A 106 -19.73 9.56 8.43
N LEU A 107 -19.91 9.44 9.75
CA LEU A 107 -18.96 8.93 10.73
C LEU A 107 -18.18 7.76 10.12
N THR A 108 -16.94 7.99 9.76
CA THR A 108 -16.04 6.91 9.40
C THR A 108 -15.73 6.19 10.69
N ARG A 109 -16.52 5.15 11.00
CA ARG A 109 -16.22 4.26 12.12
C ARG A 109 -14.86 3.66 11.82
N ARG A 110 -13.82 4.13 12.51
CA ARG A 110 -12.49 3.55 12.42
C ARG A 110 -12.58 2.21 13.11
N PHE A 111 -12.46 1.15 12.35
CA PHE A 111 -12.31 -0.19 12.91
C PHE A 111 -10.88 -0.31 13.43
N GLU A 112 -10.73 -0.29 14.74
CA GLU A 112 -9.53 -0.79 15.37
C GLU A 112 -9.57 -2.32 15.26
N THR A 113 -8.44 -2.90 14.87
CA THR A 113 -8.28 -4.36 14.82
C THR A 113 -7.74 -4.85 16.14
N GLU A 114 -8.18 -6.01 16.59
CA GLU A 114 -7.63 -6.69 17.76
C GLU A 114 -6.15 -7.07 17.52
N PRO A 115 -5.36 -7.20 18.60
CA PRO A 115 -3.97 -7.64 18.50
C PRO A 115 -3.85 -8.97 17.74
N GLY A 116 -2.85 -9.09 16.86
CA GLY A 116 -2.57 -10.29 16.07
C GLY A 116 -3.59 -10.61 14.97
N ARG A 117 -4.72 -9.94 14.94
CA ARG A 117 -5.84 -10.24 14.05
C ARG A 117 -5.52 -10.02 12.59
N GLN A 118 -4.87 -8.91 12.22
CA GLN A 118 -4.79 -8.50 10.83
C GLN A 118 -3.49 -7.78 10.51
N ALA A 119 -2.91 -8.08 9.35
CA ALA A 119 -1.93 -7.24 8.69
C ALA A 119 -2.40 -6.77 7.32
N GLN A 120 -1.92 -5.63 6.86
CA GLN A 120 -2.19 -5.09 5.54
C GLN A 120 -0.92 -5.01 4.71
N VAL A 121 -1.01 -5.41 3.44
CA VAL A 121 0.12 -5.45 2.51
C VAL A 121 -0.16 -4.65 1.26
N ASP A 122 0.86 -3.93 0.79
CA ASP A 122 0.81 -3.19 -0.47
C ASP A 122 2.18 -3.05 -1.13
N TRP A 123 2.15 -2.74 -2.43
CA TRP A 123 3.30 -2.34 -3.21
C TRP A 123 3.26 -0.85 -3.52
N GLY A 124 4.41 -0.19 -3.36
CA GLY A 124 4.60 1.18 -3.84
C GLY A 124 5.60 1.23 -4.99
N GLU A 125 5.24 1.81 -6.14
CA GLU A 125 6.22 2.11 -7.21
C GLU A 125 7.03 3.36 -6.82
N CYS A 126 8.37 3.25 -6.79
CA CYS A 126 9.30 4.28 -6.30
C CYS A 126 10.19 4.87 -7.40
N GLY A 127 9.75 4.81 -8.64
CA GLY A 127 10.49 5.31 -9.79
C GLY A 127 11.46 4.27 -10.36
N THR A 128 12.63 4.72 -10.79
CA THR A 128 13.66 3.88 -11.40
C THR A 128 15.03 4.18 -10.81
N ILE A 129 15.83 3.14 -10.70
CA ILE A 129 17.22 3.19 -10.27
C ILE A 129 18.13 2.62 -11.37
N THR A 130 19.39 3.05 -11.36
CA THR A 130 20.38 2.53 -12.28
C THR A 130 21.48 1.86 -11.46
N PHE A 131 21.67 0.54 -11.67
CA PHE A 131 22.77 -0.22 -11.10
C PHE A 131 23.58 -0.81 -12.24
N GLU A 132 24.90 -0.69 -12.16
CA GLU A 132 25.83 -1.23 -13.16
C GLU A 132 25.45 -0.86 -14.61
N GLY A 133 24.93 0.36 -14.81
CA GLY A 133 24.48 0.84 -16.12
C GLY A 133 23.10 0.31 -16.54
N VAL A 134 22.46 -0.58 -15.80
CA VAL A 134 21.14 -1.12 -16.12
C VAL A 134 20.06 -0.35 -15.34
N ARG A 135 19.10 0.22 -16.07
CA ARG A 135 17.96 0.90 -15.49
C ARG A 135 16.85 -0.09 -15.12
N ARG A 136 16.47 -0.11 -13.84
CA ARG A 136 15.42 -0.98 -13.31
C ARG A 136 14.36 -0.17 -12.57
N LYS A 137 13.11 -0.64 -12.56
CA LYS A 137 12.06 -0.08 -11.71
C LYS A 137 12.35 -0.40 -10.24
N LEU A 138 12.10 0.56 -9.37
CA LEU A 138 12.20 0.40 -7.93
C LEU A 138 10.79 0.29 -7.34
N TYR A 139 10.57 -0.72 -6.54
CA TYR A 139 9.34 -0.95 -5.80
C TYR A 139 9.63 -1.02 -4.31
N VAL A 140 8.66 -0.71 -3.49
CA VAL A 140 8.69 -0.96 -2.05
C VAL A 140 7.54 -1.87 -1.66
N PHE A 141 7.86 -2.98 -1.05
CA PHE A 141 6.92 -3.82 -0.32
C PHE A 141 6.66 -3.19 1.05
N VAL A 142 5.41 -3.13 1.47
CA VAL A 142 5.01 -2.57 2.76
C VAL A 142 4.03 -3.50 3.44
N PHE A 143 4.34 -3.86 4.68
CA PHE A 143 3.51 -4.68 5.56
C PHE A 143 3.24 -3.89 6.85
N VAL A 144 1.98 -3.79 7.27
CA VAL A 144 1.58 -3.02 8.45
C VAL A 144 0.66 -3.86 9.32
N LEU A 145 1.04 -4.09 10.58
CA LEU A 145 0.16 -4.72 11.55
C LEU A 145 -1.05 -3.83 11.86
N GLY A 146 -2.21 -4.46 11.93
CA GLY A 146 -3.49 -3.76 12.03
C GLY A 146 -3.72 -3.06 13.36
N PHE A 147 -3.21 -3.58 14.47
CA PHE A 147 -3.35 -3.04 15.82
C PHE A 147 -2.24 -2.05 16.15
N SER A 148 -1.00 -2.50 16.21
CA SER A 148 0.15 -1.69 16.62
C SER A 148 0.54 -0.60 15.62
N ARG A 149 0.24 -0.79 14.33
CA ARG A 149 0.77 -0.01 13.21
C ARG A 149 2.28 -0.24 13.01
N MET A 150 2.83 -1.31 13.58
CA MET A 150 4.20 -1.71 13.32
C MET A 150 4.39 -1.92 11.82
N LEU A 151 5.45 -1.34 11.30
CA LEU A 151 5.72 -1.24 9.87
C LEU A 151 6.95 -2.07 9.53
N PHE A 152 6.82 -3.01 8.61
CA PHE A 152 7.91 -3.61 7.86
C PHE A 152 7.88 -3.11 6.42
N ALA A 153 9.06 -2.89 5.84
CA ALA A 153 9.16 -2.53 4.43
C ALA A 153 10.47 -3.05 3.81
N LYS A 154 10.44 -3.32 2.51
CA LYS A 154 11.62 -3.75 1.74
C LYS A 154 11.57 -3.20 0.32
N PHE A 155 12.68 -2.64 -0.15
CA PHE A 155 12.83 -2.26 -1.56
C PHE A 155 13.24 -3.46 -2.41
N THR A 156 12.67 -3.54 -3.59
CA THR A 156 12.95 -4.59 -4.58
C THR A 156 12.93 -4.01 -6.00
N THR A 157 13.53 -4.74 -6.95
CA THR A 157 13.45 -4.39 -8.38
C THR A 157 12.40 -5.19 -9.14
N SER A 158 11.66 -6.06 -8.45
CA SER A 158 10.63 -6.91 -9.02
C SER A 158 9.46 -7.08 -8.05
N THR A 159 8.25 -7.19 -8.59
CA THR A 159 7.03 -7.51 -7.83
C THR A 159 6.51 -8.91 -8.16
N LYS A 160 7.31 -9.76 -8.81
CA LYS A 160 6.90 -11.12 -9.17
C LYS A 160 6.53 -11.93 -7.93
N ARG A 161 5.71 -12.96 -8.10
CA ARG A 161 5.16 -13.80 -7.02
C ARG A 161 6.22 -14.38 -6.08
N PRO A 162 7.35 -14.93 -6.56
CA PRO A 162 8.41 -15.41 -5.67
C PRO A 162 9.00 -14.32 -4.77
N VAL A 163 9.17 -13.11 -5.31
CA VAL A 163 9.66 -11.95 -4.53
C VAL A 163 8.61 -11.51 -3.50
N PHE A 164 7.33 -11.55 -3.86
CA PHE A 164 6.23 -11.23 -2.96
C PHE A 164 6.18 -12.20 -1.77
N HIS A 165 6.24 -13.52 -2.01
CA HIS A 165 6.25 -14.52 -0.95
C HIS A 165 7.49 -14.38 -0.04
N ARG A 166 8.67 -14.13 -0.61
CA ARG A 166 9.88 -13.86 0.17
C ARG A 166 9.74 -12.64 1.07
N CYS A 167 9.22 -11.53 0.55
CA CYS A 167 8.96 -10.35 1.37
C CYS A 167 7.94 -10.60 2.48
N LEU A 168 6.93 -11.45 2.25
CA LEU A 168 5.98 -11.86 3.28
C LEU A 168 6.67 -12.70 4.36
N GLN A 169 7.52 -13.68 3.99
CA GLN A 169 8.27 -14.49 4.96
C GLN A 169 9.21 -13.63 5.81
N GLU A 170 9.91 -12.67 5.20
CA GLU A 170 10.77 -11.74 5.94
C GLU A 170 9.94 -10.87 6.91
N ALA A 171 8.77 -10.40 6.48
CA ALA A 171 7.86 -9.65 7.36
C ALA A 171 7.33 -10.51 8.51
N PHE A 172 7.02 -11.79 8.26
CA PHE A 172 6.59 -12.73 9.28
C PHE A 172 7.70 -13.08 10.26
N ALA A 173 8.94 -13.23 9.76
CA ALA A 173 10.11 -13.46 10.60
C ALA A 173 10.40 -12.30 11.53
N GLU A 174 10.22 -11.05 11.07
CA GLU A 174 10.49 -9.85 11.87
C GLU A 174 9.35 -9.49 12.82
N LEU A 175 8.09 -9.63 12.36
CA LEU A 175 6.92 -9.11 13.08
C LEU A 175 5.96 -10.20 13.59
N GLY A 176 6.16 -11.46 13.24
CA GLY A 176 5.22 -12.55 13.54
C GLY A 176 4.08 -12.68 12.51
N ILE A 177 3.36 -13.77 12.57
CA ILE A 177 2.32 -14.17 11.63
C ILE A 177 0.95 -13.76 12.17
N PRO A 178 0.18 -12.88 11.45
CA PRO A 178 -1.18 -12.51 11.83
C PRO A 178 -2.19 -13.61 11.46
N GLU A 179 -3.42 -13.53 11.97
CA GLU A 179 -4.50 -14.43 11.55
C GLU A 179 -4.98 -14.14 10.12
N GLU A 180 -5.03 -12.87 9.73
CA GLU A 180 -5.58 -12.41 8.45
C GLU A 180 -4.60 -11.50 7.70
N LEU A 181 -4.41 -11.74 6.42
CA LEU A 181 -3.60 -10.94 5.53
C LEU A 181 -4.47 -10.17 4.54
N VAL A 182 -4.65 -8.88 4.78
CA VAL A 182 -5.40 -8.00 3.87
C VAL A 182 -4.51 -7.53 2.73
N ILE A 183 -4.92 -7.88 1.52
CA ILE A 183 -4.23 -7.54 0.27
C ILE A 183 -5.15 -6.73 -0.64
N ASP A 184 -4.54 -5.90 -1.49
CA ASP A 184 -5.28 -5.35 -2.62
C ASP A 184 -5.39 -6.37 -3.76
N ASN A 185 -6.10 -5.99 -4.83
CA ASN A 185 -6.26 -6.78 -6.05
C ASN A 185 -4.94 -6.91 -6.83
N MET A 186 -3.87 -7.24 -6.13
CA MET A 186 -2.54 -7.42 -6.73
C MET A 186 -2.45 -8.77 -7.45
N LYS A 187 -1.93 -8.76 -8.68
CA LYS A 187 -1.81 -9.95 -9.54
C LYS A 187 -0.98 -11.10 -8.95
N GLN A 188 -0.16 -10.81 -7.95
CA GLN A 188 0.63 -11.82 -7.24
C GLN A 188 -0.22 -12.74 -6.38
N ALA A 189 -1.37 -12.24 -5.90
CA ALA A 189 -2.25 -12.95 -4.98
C ALA A 189 -3.65 -13.19 -5.56
N VAL A 190 -4.19 -12.28 -6.38
CA VAL A 190 -5.56 -12.34 -6.93
C VAL A 190 -5.51 -12.56 -8.44
N GLU A 191 -6.16 -13.61 -8.92
CA GLU A 191 -6.32 -13.89 -10.35
C GLU A 191 -7.54 -13.20 -10.93
N ALA A 192 -8.67 -13.26 -10.24
CA ALA A 192 -9.94 -12.70 -10.71
C ALA A 192 -10.92 -12.40 -9.56
N HIS A 193 -11.85 -11.49 -9.84
CA HIS A 193 -13.06 -11.33 -9.05
C HIS A 193 -14.22 -11.94 -9.84
N THR A 194 -14.91 -12.90 -9.27
CA THR A 194 -16.08 -13.58 -9.87
C THR A 194 -17.35 -13.21 -9.09
N ALA A 195 -18.51 -13.61 -9.61
CA ALA A 195 -19.77 -13.46 -8.89
C ALA A 195 -19.80 -14.23 -7.56
N ASP A 196 -19.06 -15.34 -7.49
CA ASP A 196 -18.98 -16.25 -6.33
C ASP A 196 -17.89 -15.82 -5.33
N GLY A 197 -17.10 -14.77 -5.62
CA GLY A 197 -16.05 -14.28 -4.73
C GLY A 197 -14.72 -14.00 -5.40
N VAL A 198 -13.66 -14.01 -4.61
CA VAL A 198 -12.29 -13.74 -5.06
C VAL A 198 -11.60 -15.05 -5.42
N LYS A 199 -11.06 -15.13 -6.64
CA LYS A 199 -10.19 -16.22 -7.05
C LYS A 199 -8.73 -15.83 -6.78
N TYR A 200 -8.12 -16.47 -5.81
CA TYR A 200 -6.71 -16.30 -5.48
C TYR A 200 -5.83 -17.16 -6.38
N ALA A 201 -4.58 -16.75 -6.55
CA ALA A 201 -3.57 -17.56 -7.20
C ALA A 201 -3.23 -18.81 -6.37
N ALA A 202 -3.08 -19.97 -7.01
CA ALA A 202 -2.86 -21.24 -6.31
C ALA A 202 -1.64 -21.18 -5.38
N GLU A 203 -0.48 -20.71 -5.89
CA GLU A 203 0.74 -20.64 -5.08
C GLU A 203 0.63 -19.64 -3.91
N PHE A 204 -0.27 -18.66 -4.00
CA PHE A 204 -0.56 -17.77 -2.87
C PHE A 204 -1.45 -18.45 -1.84
N LEU A 205 -2.40 -19.29 -2.27
CA LEU A 205 -3.19 -20.12 -1.35
C LEU A 205 -2.33 -21.15 -0.64
N ASP A 206 -1.42 -21.81 -1.36
CA ASP A 206 -0.43 -22.74 -0.78
C ASP A 206 0.42 -22.05 0.29
N PHE A 207 0.85 -20.81 0.01
CA PHE A 207 1.59 -19.97 0.96
C PHE A 207 0.75 -19.65 2.20
N CYS A 208 -0.52 -19.27 2.01
CA CYS A 208 -1.44 -18.93 3.10
C CYS A 208 -1.76 -20.18 3.95
N GLU A 209 -2.00 -21.32 3.33
CA GLU A 209 -2.24 -22.60 4.00
C GLU A 209 -1.01 -23.02 4.82
N HIS A 210 0.17 -22.97 4.22
CA HIS A 210 1.43 -23.31 4.89
C HIS A 210 1.66 -22.48 6.16
N HIS A 211 1.37 -21.18 6.09
CA HIS A 211 1.50 -20.27 7.23
C HIS A 211 0.23 -20.16 8.07
N ASP A 212 -0.84 -20.88 7.74
CA ASP A 212 -2.16 -20.83 8.38
C ASP A 212 -2.68 -19.40 8.53
N VAL A 213 -2.65 -18.62 7.44
CA VAL A 213 -3.10 -17.23 7.36
C VAL A 213 -4.28 -17.11 6.42
N VAL A 214 -5.32 -16.42 6.84
CA VAL A 214 -6.51 -16.21 6.01
C VAL A 214 -6.26 -15.06 5.02
N PRO A 215 -6.28 -15.29 3.69
CA PRO A 215 -6.20 -14.24 2.72
C PRO A 215 -7.50 -13.44 2.65
N ALA A 216 -7.42 -12.11 2.71
CA ALA A 216 -8.56 -11.21 2.60
C ALA A 216 -8.30 -10.15 1.52
N ALA A 217 -8.82 -10.36 0.31
CA ALA A 217 -8.75 -9.35 -0.73
C ALA A 217 -9.78 -8.24 -0.46
N THR A 218 -9.35 -7.00 -0.60
CA THR A 218 -10.26 -5.86 -0.48
C THR A 218 -11.23 -5.82 -1.65
N PRO A 219 -12.55 -5.66 -1.40
CA PRO A 219 -13.50 -5.49 -2.50
C PRO A 219 -13.10 -4.34 -3.42
N PRO A 220 -13.29 -4.47 -4.75
CA PRO A 220 -13.07 -3.38 -5.67
C PRO A 220 -13.85 -2.14 -5.24
N TYR A 221 -13.22 -0.96 -5.32
CA TYR A 221 -13.82 0.33 -4.95
C TYR A 221 -14.15 0.55 -3.46
N TRP A 222 -13.57 -0.24 -2.53
CA TRP A 222 -13.70 0.01 -1.09
C TRP A 222 -12.40 0.59 -0.47
N PRO A 223 -12.11 1.88 -0.67
CA PRO A 223 -10.85 2.50 -0.23
C PRO A 223 -10.69 2.57 1.30
N ARG A 224 -11.76 2.30 2.05
CA ARG A 224 -11.75 2.39 3.54
C ARG A 224 -11.01 1.24 4.21
N ALA A 225 -10.94 0.07 3.59
CA ALA A 225 -10.27 -1.11 4.16
C ALA A 225 -8.74 -0.98 4.14
N LYS A 226 -8.17 -0.30 3.14
CA LYS A 226 -6.73 -0.22 2.85
C LYS A 226 -6.01 1.01 3.42
N GLY A 227 -6.72 1.90 4.09
CA GLY A 227 -6.17 3.21 4.51
C GLY A 227 -4.97 3.17 5.46
N LYS A 228 -4.62 2.01 6.02
CA LYS A 228 -3.46 1.84 6.91
C LYS A 228 -2.18 1.72 6.10
N VAL A 229 -2.12 0.80 5.15
CA VAL A 229 -0.93 0.53 4.34
C VAL A 229 -0.67 1.62 3.29
N GLU A 230 -1.69 2.18 2.65
CA GLU A 230 -1.52 3.30 1.71
C GLU A 230 -0.84 4.52 2.36
N ARG A 231 -1.21 4.81 3.62
CA ARG A 231 -0.54 5.85 4.41
C ARG A 231 0.91 5.47 4.73
N GLY A 232 1.19 4.20 4.97
CA GLY A 232 2.53 3.65 5.16
C GLY A 232 3.42 3.89 3.94
N VAL A 233 2.95 3.49 2.75
CA VAL A 233 3.65 3.72 1.47
C VAL A 233 3.91 5.22 1.24
N GLY A 234 2.88 6.05 1.40
CA GLY A 234 3.01 7.50 1.22
C GLY A 234 3.95 8.17 2.23
N TYR A 235 3.94 7.69 3.48
CA TYR A 235 4.83 8.16 4.54
C TYR A 235 6.29 7.78 4.23
N LEU A 236 6.55 6.53 3.85
CA LEU A 236 7.88 6.04 3.50
C LEU A 236 8.46 6.84 2.31
N LYS A 237 7.70 7.03 1.25
CA LYS A 237 8.17 7.79 0.09
C LYS A 237 8.59 9.21 0.46
N ARG A 238 7.78 9.93 1.23
CA ARG A 238 8.05 11.35 1.57
C ARG A 238 9.07 11.52 2.69
N SER A 239 9.09 10.61 3.68
CA SER A 239 9.91 10.77 4.88
C SER A 239 11.23 10.00 4.83
N PHE A 240 11.32 8.97 4.00
CA PHE A 240 12.53 8.17 3.87
C PHE A 240 13.21 8.33 2.51
N LEU A 241 12.46 8.12 1.40
CA LEU A 241 13.08 7.97 0.08
C LEU A 241 13.42 9.31 -0.57
N GLU A 242 12.58 10.32 -0.40
CA GLU A 242 12.76 11.63 -1.05
C GLU A 242 14.07 12.29 -0.60
N GLY A 243 14.92 12.63 -1.57
CA GLY A 243 16.23 13.26 -1.32
C GLY A 243 17.31 12.31 -0.77
N ARG A 244 17.08 11.00 -0.70
CA ARG A 244 18.05 10.03 -0.17
C ARG A 244 19.03 9.56 -1.21
N SER A 245 20.29 9.43 -0.82
CA SER A 245 21.37 8.84 -1.63
C SER A 245 21.69 7.45 -1.13
N PHE A 246 21.96 6.53 -2.06
CA PHE A 246 22.34 5.13 -1.78
C PHE A 246 23.20 4.61 -2.93
N THR A 247 24.04 3.62 -2.65
CA THR A 247 24.96 3.03 -3.62
C THR A 247 24.32 1.90 -4.43
N ASP A 248 23.57 1.06 -3.77
CA ASP A 248 22.91 -0.13 -4.33
C ASP A 248 21.62 -0.46 -3.57
N LEU A 249 20.95 -1.54 -3.96
CA LEU A 249 19.70 -1.98 -3.34
C LEU A 249 19.88 -2.42 -1.88
N ASP A 250 20.99 -3.08 -1.59
CA ASP A 250 21.31 -3.58 -0.24
C ASP A 250 21.60 -2.43 0.72
N ASP A 251 22.34 -1.42 0.24
CA ASP A 251 22.56 -0.20 1.01
C ASP A 251 21.24 0.53 1.27
N LEU A 252 20.38 0.65 0.26
CA LEU A 252 19.05 1.26 0.42
C LEU A 252 18.21 0.49 1.47
N ASN A 253 18.22 -0.84 1.45
CA ASN A 253 17.51 -1.66 2.41
C ASN A 253 18.11 -1.60 3.83
N ARG A 254 19.43 -1.55 3.97
CA ARG A 254 20.08 -1.31 5.29
C ARG A 254 19.68 0.05 5.88
N GLN A 255 19.70 1.10 5.05
CA GLN A 255 19.25 2.42 5.47
C GLN A 255 17.76 2.44 5.83
N LEU A 256 16.92 1.68 5.10
CA LEU A 256 15.50 1.53 5.39
C LEU A 256 15.28 0.84 6.73
N ALA A 257 15.95 -0.28 7.00
CA ALA A 257 15.84 -0.99 8.27
C ALA A 257 16.19 -0.07 9.45
N HIS A 258 17.32 0.63 9.37
CA HIS A 258 17.71 1.61 10.38
C HIS A 258 16.65 2.71 10.58
N TRP A 259 16.06 3.22 9.50
CA TRP A 259 15.00 4.23 9.59
C TRP A 259 13.70 3.67 10.18
N LEU A 260 13.34 2.42 9.88
CA LEU A 260 12.19 1.75 10.49
C LEU A 260 12.35 1.67 12.00
N ASP A 261 13.53 1.29 12.48
CA ASP A 261 13.83 1.10 13.92
C ASP A 261 13.94 2.43 14.67
N THR A 262 14.54 3.44 14.05
CA THR A 262 14.90 4.69 14.75
C THR A 262 13.90 5.83 14.53
N VAL A 263 13.06 5.75 13.48
CA VAL A 263 12.14 6.82 13.11
C VAL A 263 10.70 6.31 12.96
N ALA A 264 10.47 5.34 12.05
CA ALA A 264 9.10 5.01 11.68
C ALA A 264 8.32 4.31 12.80
N ASN A 265 8.92 3.35 13.47
CA ASN A 265 8.26 2.52 14.46
C ASN A 265 8.32 3.09 15.91
N VAL A 266 9.12 4.13 16.11
CA VAL A 266 9.26 4.80 17.42
C VAL A 266 8.55 6.16 17.51
N ARG A 267 8.05 6.69 16.39
CA ARG A 267 7.29 7.96 16.40
C ARG A 267 5.90 7.78 17.01
N VAL A 268 5.33 8.84 17.54
CA VAL A 268 3.90 8.87 17.87
C VAL A 268 3.10 8.80 16.57
N HIS A 269 2.30 7.75 16.40
CA HIS A 269 1.51 7.55 15.19
C HIS A 269 0.32 8.52 15.13
N GLY A 270 0.22 9.30 14.06
CA GLY A 270 -0.74 10.41 13.94
C GLY A 270 -2.23 10.03 14.02
N THR A 271 -2.57 8.75 13.81
CA THR A 271 -3.97 8.28 13.88
C THR A 271 -4.30 7.66 15.23
N THR A 272 -3.41 6.84 15.79
CA THR A 272 -3.63 6.13 17.05
C THR A 272 -3.16 6.90 18.28
N ALA A 273 -2.35 7.94 18.08
CA ALA A 273 -1.66 8.69 19.11
C ALA A 273 -0.79 7.80 20.05
N ARG A 274 -0.40 6.61 19.57
CA ARG A 274 0.44 5.64 20.27
C ARG A 274 1.75 5.45 19.50
N VAL A 275 2.77 4.95 20.18
CA VAL A 275 4.04 4.56 19.58
C VAL A 275 3.91 3.11 19.06
N PRO A 276 4.18 2.84 17.76
CA PRO A 276 4.00 1.51 17.20
C PRO A 276 4.75 0.40 17.95
N VAL A 277 6.03 0.58 18.25
CA VAL A 277 6.83 -0.44 18.96
C VAL A 277 6.31 -0.74 20.37
N GLU A 278 5.76 0.23 21.08
CA GLU A 278 5.15 0.01 22.40
C GLU A 278 3.84 -0.80 22.28
N SER A 279 3.01 -0.44 21.31
CA SER A 279 1.78 -1.19 21.00
C SER A 279 2.09 -2.60 20.51
N TYR A 280 3.16 -2.79 19.75
CA TYR A 280 3.61 -4.08 19.24
C TYR A 280 4.03 -5.05 20.36
N ARG A 281 4.67 -4.57 21.43
CA ARG A 281 4.97 -5.42 22.59
C ARG A 281 3.74 -6.10 23.18
N ALA A 282 2.61 -5.41 23.19
CA ALA A 282 1.35 -6.00 23.61
C ALA A 282 0.73 -6.94 22.55
N GLU A 283 1.04 -6.72 21.26
CA GLU A 283 0.53 -7.52 20.14
C GLU A 283 1.32 -8.81 19.93
N GLN A 284 2.60 -8.84 20.28
CA GLN A 284 3.51 -9.97 20.04
C GLN A 284 2.98 -11.32 20.55
N SER A 285 2.32 -11.35 21.71
CA SER A 285 1.78 -12.57 22.27
C SER A 285 0.57 -13.13 21.51
N ALA A 286 -0.08 -12.30 20.68
CA ALA A 286 -1.22 -12.70 19.84
C ALA A 286 -0.78 -13.07 18.41
N LEU A 287 0.47 -12.81 18.04
CA LEU A 287 1.04 -13.21 16.76
C LEU A 287 1.69 -14.59 16.89
N ARG A 288 1.56 -15.43 15.87
CA ARG A 288 2.26 -16.72 15.83
C ARG A 288 3.73 -16.51 15.50
N GLN A 289 4.58 -17.30 16.14
CA GLN A 289 6.03 -17.23 15.93
C GLN A 289 6.38 -17.85 14.58
N PHE A 290 7.18 -17.16 13.78
CA PHE A 290 7.58 -17.63 12.45
C PHE A 290 8.47 -18.88 12.53
N GLU A 291 9.33 -18.97 13.54
CA GLU A 291 10.25 -20.08 13.77
C GLU A 291 9.50 -21.41 14.08
N SER A 292 8.23 -21.35 14.42
CA SER A 292 7.40 -22.54 14.64
C SER A 292 6.88 -23.16 13.33
N VAL A 293 7.07 -22.47 12.19
CA VAL A 293 6.59 -22.91 10.88
C VAL A 293 7.79 -23.30 10.01
N PRO A 294 7.77 -24.44 9.32
CA PRO A 294 8.80 -24.82 8.37
C PRO A 294 9.00 -23.75 7.29
N HIS A 295 10.20 -23.65 6.73
CA HIS A 295 10.47 -22.70 5.67
C HIS A 295 9.64 -23.01 4.41
N PHE A 296 8.89 -22.02 3.91
CA PHE A 296 8.17 -22.13 2.64
C PHE A 296 9.13 -21.85 1.47
N ASP A 297 9.18 -22.75 0.52
CA ASP A 297 10.02 -22.58 -0.65
C ASP A 297 9.39 -21.64 -1.66
N THR A 298 9.90 -20.41 -1.73
CA THR A 298 9.39 -19.34 -2.60
C THR A 298 9.95 -19.40 -4.03
N ARG A 299 10.81 -20.38 -4.34
CA ARG A 299 11.40 -20.49 -5.68
C ARG A 299 10.33 -20.80 -6.74
N PRO A 300 10.42 -20.18 -7.92
CA PRO A 300 9.52 -20.53 -9.02
C PRO A 300 9.64 -22.01 -9.37
N SER A 301 8.50 -22.67 -9.53
CA SER A 301 8.43 -24.08 -9.89
C SER A 301 7.79 -24.26 -11.26
N GLU A 302 8.34 -25.13 -12.08
CA GLU A 302 7.81 -25.48 -13.40
C GLU A 302 7.79 -26.98 -13.60
N LEU A 303 6.70 -27.51 -14.17
CA LEU A 303 6.63 -28.90 -14.57
C LEU A 303 7.40 -29.11 -15.87
N ARG A 304 8.30 -30.07 -15.89
CA ARG A 304 9.04 -30.51 -17.10
C ARG A 304 8.94 -32.01 -17.25
N LYS A 305 8.72 -32.47 -18.48
CA LYS A 305 8.74 -33.89 -18.81
C LYS A 305 10.20 -34.32 -19.00
N VAL A 306 10.57 -35.44 -18.37
CA VAL A 306 11.88 -36.03 -18.55
C VAL A 306 11.90 -36.78 -19.88
N HIS A 307 12.84 -36.44 -20.75
CA HIS A 307 13.05 -37.09 -22.05
C HIS A 307 13.69 -38.48 -21.90
N THR A 308 13.62 -39.28 -22.97
CA THR A 308 14.16 -40.66 -23.00
C THR A 308 15.67 -40.74 -22.79
N ASP A 309 16.38 -39.64 -22.94
CA ASP A 309 17.82 -39.50 -22.72
C ASP A 309 18.17 -39.03 -21.29
N SER A 310 17.21 -39.12 -20.36
CA SER A 310 17.34 -38.67 -18.96
C SER A 310 17.63 -37.17 -18.80
N HIS A 311 17.14 -36.33 -19.71
CA HIS A 311 17.30 -34.87 -19.60
C HIS A 311 15.97 -34.14 -19.51
N ILE A 312 16.01 -32.97 -18.87
CA ILE A 312 14.99 -31.95 -18.97
C ILE A 312 15.56 -30.70 -19.65
N ARG A 313 14.74 -29.97 -20.36
CA ARG A 313 15.11 -28.67 -20.92
C ARG A 313 14.48 -27.57 -20.05
N PHE A 314 15.34 -26.71 -19.48
CA PHE A 314 14.94 -25.56 -18.72
C PHE A 314 15.75 -24.32 -19.14
N GLU A 315 15.13 -23.19 -19.44
CA GLU A 315 15.77 -21.94 -19.91
C GLU A 315 16.77 -22.13 -21.06
N ASN A 316 16.45 -23.01 -22.02
CA ASN A 316 17.30 -23.38 -23.16
C ASN A 316 18.57 -24.16 -22.81
N VAL A 317 18.69 -24.63 -21.60
CA VAL A 317 19.78 -25.51 -21.13
C VAL A 317 19.23 -26.91 -20.87
N PHE A 318 20.03 -27.93 -21.12
CA PHE A 318 19.72 -29.33 -20.79
C PHE A 318 20.34 -29.71 -19.45
N TYR A 319 19.56 -30.36 -18.61
CA TYR A 319 19.97 -30.83 -17.29
C TYR A 319 19.73 -32.32 -17.18
N SER A 320 20.75 -33.06 -16.73
CA SER A 320 20.65 -34.49 -16.48
C SER A 320 19.79 -34.75 -15.24
N VAL A 321 18.94 -35.74 -15.31
CA VAL A 321 18.03 -36.16 -14.22
C VAL A 321 18.21 -37.67 -14.01
N ASP A 322 17.85 -38.16 -12.82
CA ASP A 322 17.88 -39.58 -12.53
C ASP A 322 17.13 -40.39 -13.62
N PRO A 323 17.72 -41.43 -14.19
CA PRO A 323 17.09 -42.24 -15.24
C PRO A 323 15.77 -42.86 -14.84
N SER A 324 15.51 -43.06 -13.54
CA SER A 324 14.23 -43.58 -13.03
C SER A 324 13.07 -42.62 -13.27
N ALA A 325 13.34 -41.36 -13.52
CA ALA A 325 12.32 -40.34 -13.82
C ALA A 325 11.96 -40.25 -15.30
N VAL A 326 12.60 -41.03 -16.18
CA VAL A 326 12.30 -41.00 -17.64
C VAL A 326 10.84 -41.25 -17.93
N GLY A 327 10.25 -40.41 -18.74
CA GLY A 327 8.81 -40.47 -19.11
C GLY A 327 7.87 -39.86 -18.12
N HIS A 328 8.31 -39.53 -16.91
CA HIS A 328 7.52 -38.83 -15.89
C HIS A 328 7.66 -37.31 -15.99
N SER A 329 6.76 -36.58 -15.35
CA SER A 329 6.90 -35.13 -15.15
C SER A 329 7.55 -34.86 -13.80
N VAL A 330 8.51 -33.95 -13.79
CA VAL A 330 9.22 -33.51 -12.58
C VAL A 330 9.01 -32.01 -12.37
N VAL A 331 9.01 -31.59 -11.11
CA VAL A 331 8.98 -30.18 -10.75
C VAL A 331 10.39 -29.65 -10.73
N VAL A 332 10.67 -28.65 -11.53
CA VAL A 332 11.94 -27.95 -11.55
C VAL A 332 11.82 -26.67 -10.76
N LYS A 333 12.68 -26.46 -9.79
CA LYS A 333 12.80 -25.22 -9.01
C LYS A 333 14.15 -24.58 -9.29
N SER A 334 14.13 -23.30 -9.71
CA SER A 334 15.35 -22.52 -9.97
C SER A 334 15.60 -21.55 -8.81
N GLY A 335 16.83 -21.58 -8.26
CA GLY A 335 17.27 -20.60 -7.26
C GLY A 335 17.95 -19.43 -7.97
N GLY A 336 17.35 -18.24 -7.92
CA GLY A 336 17.95 -17.03 -8.47
C GLY A 336 18.54 -16.16 -7.38
N GLU A 337 19.77 -16.36 -6.96
CA GLU A 337 20.72 -15.34 -6.49
C GLU A 337 22.05 -16.02 -6.14
N ALA A 338 23.06 -15.72 -6.95
CA ALA A 338 24.49 -15.94 -6.75
C ALA A 338 25.01 -17.38 -6.70
N ILE A 339 25.92 -17.66 -7.64
CA ILE A 339 26.84 -18.81 -7.76
C ILE A 339 26.18 -20.10 -8.30
N GLY A 340 25.98 -20.12 -9.63
CA GLY A 340 25.57 -21.32 -10.36
C GLY A 340 24.12 -21.70 -9.99
N ASP A 341 23.21 -21.52 -10.92
CA ASP A 341 21.79 -21.82 -10.72
C ASP A 341 21.62 -23.24 -10.17
N LEU A 342 21.39 -23.35 -8.86
CA LEU A 342 21.03 -24.61 -8.24
C LEU A 342 19.63 -24.97 -8.72
N ILE A 343 19.55 -25.91 -9.65
CA ILE A 343 18.26 -26.47 -10.09
C ILE A 343 18.00 -27.74 -9.31
N GLU A 344 16.97 -27.74 -8.53
CA GLU A 344 16.48 -28.90 -7.82
C GLU A 344 15.30 -29.52 -8.58
N VAL A 345 15.35 -30.82 -8.76
CA VAL A 345 14.35 -31.58 -9.49
C VAL A 345 13.65 -32.53 -8.52
N TYR A 346 12.34 -32.39 -8.41
CA TYR A 346 11.50 -33.20 -7.52
C TYR A 346 10.61 -34.13 -8.35
N GLY A 347 10.59 -35.43 -8.01
CA GLY A 347 9.50 -36.35 -8.38
C GLY A 347 8.30 -36.16 -7.47
N ALA A 348 7.25 -36.94 -7.68
CA ALA A 348 5.92 -36.73 -7.08
C ALA A 348 5.89 -36.51 -5.54
N ASP A 349 6.92 -36.87 -4.77
CA ASP A 349 7.00 -36.58 -3.33
C ASP A 349 8.42 -36.54 -2.75
N ARG A 350 9.45 -36.48 -3.57
CA ARG A 350 10.85 -36.41 -3.10
C ARG A 350 11.79 -35.77 -4.11
N LEU A 351 12.92 -35.28 -3.62
CA LEU A 351 14.03 -34.82 -4.45
C LEU A 351 14.51 -35.96 -5.35
N VAL A 352 14.46 -35.78 -6.68
CA VAL A 352 14.88 -36.78 -7.67
C VAL A 352 16.33 -36.56 -8.08
N GLY A 353 16.87 -35.36 -7.90
CA GLY A 353 18.27 -35.04 -8.19
C GLY A 353 18.56 -33.54 -8.05
N VAL A 354 19.81 -33.23 -7.78
CA VAL A 354 20.34 -31.85 -7.85
C VAL A 354 21.18 -31.79 -9.13
N CYS A 355 20.76 -30.98 -10.09
CA CYS A 355 21.50 -30.79 -11.34
C CYS A 355 22.59 -29.74 -11.12
N ILE A 356 23.85 -30.19 -11.07
CA ILE A 356 25.03 -29.33 -10.92
C ILE A 356 25.65 -29.01 -12.30
N ASP A 357 25.38 -29.83 -13.33
CA ASP A 357 25.99 -29.68 -14.64
C ASP A 357 24.99 -29.16 -15.69
N ALA A 358 25.17 -27.88 -16.05
CA ALA A 358 24.46 -27.24 -17.15
C ALA A 358 25.29 -27.44 -18.44
N PHE A 359 24.73 -28.06 -19.48
CA PHE A 359 25.34 -28.18 -20.80
C PHE A 359 24.71 -27.19 -21.78
N PRO A 360 25.30 -26.00 -22.00
CA PRO A 360 24.83 -25.13 -23.06
C PRO A 360 25.11 -25.75 -24.43
N ASN A 361 24.07 -25.96 -25.24
CA ASN A 361 24.15 -26.40 -26.63
C ASN A 361 24.76 -27.77 -26.87
N ARG A 362 24.04 -28.86 -26.60
CA ARG A 362 24.42 -30.20 -27.07
C ARG A 362 23.96 -30.42 -28.50
N PRO A 363 24.86 -30.77 -29.45
CA PRO A 363 24.45 -31.28 -30.75
C PRO A 363 23.77 -32.65 -30.59
N ALA A 364 22.70 -32.88 -31.34
CA ALA A 364 21.98 -34.14 -31.35
C ALA A 364 22.98 -35.31 -31.65
N GLY A 365 23.18 -36.23 -30.71
CA GLY A 365 23.92 -37.47 -30.94
C GLY A 365 25.02 -37.86 -29.96
N SER A 366 25.27 -37.18 -28.87
CA SER A 366 26.32 -37.58 -27.90
C SER A 366 25.77 -38.48 -26.78
N LEU A 367 26.40 -39.62 -26.57
CA LEU A 367 26.10 -40.62 -25.53
C LEU A 367 26.37 -40.10 -24.09
N PRO A 368 25.69 -40.60 -23.05
CA PRO A 368 25.85 -40.14 -21.67
C PRO A 368 27.23 -40.48 -21.12
N LEU A 369 27.82 -39.50 -20.41
CA LEU A 369 29.01 -39.72 -19.63
C LEU A 369 28.64 -40.44 -18.33
N SER A 370 29.52 -41.42 -17.97
CA SER A 370 29.38 -42.34 -16.84
C SER A 370 29.19 -41.63 -15.50
N THR A 371 28.23 -42.10 -14.72
CA THR A 371 28.05 -41.83 -13.30
C THR A 371 29.28 -42.17 -12.49
N SER A 372 29.92 -41.21 -11.86
CA SER A 372 30.84 -41.47 -10.77
C SER A 372 30.02 -41.69 -9.49
N GLU A 373 29.93 -42.95 -9.06
CA GLU A 373 29.53 -43.33 -7.73
C GLU A 373 30.43 -42.64 -6.69
N ARG A 374 29.89 -41.80 -5.86
CA ARG A 374 30.46 -41.53 -4.55
C ARG A 374 29.66 -42.27 -3.51
N SER A 375 30.16 -43.48 -3.20
CA SER A 375 29.86 -44.18 -1.96
C SER A 375 30.42 -43.37 -0.81
N GLY A 376 29.55 -42.85 0.04
CA GLY A 376 29.88 -42.28 1.35
C GLY A 376 29.72 -43.39 2.40
N SER A 377 30.80 -43.69 3.08
CA SER A 377 30.83 -44.40 4.36
C SER A 377 30.34 -43.51 5.46
#